data_38a5038bfe225522410884b5af5ed580
#
_entry.id   38a5038bfe225522410884b5af5ed580
#
_cell.length_a   1.000
_cell.length_b   1.000
_cell.length_c   1.000
_cell.angle_alpha   90.00
_cell.angle_beta   90.00
_cell.angle_gamma   90.00
#
_symmetry.space_group_name_H-M   'P 1'
#
loop_
_entity.id
_entity.type
_entity.pdbx_description
1 polymer ?
#
loop_
_entity_poly.entity_id
_entity_poly.type
_entity_poly.pdbx_seq_one_letter_code
_entity_poly.pdbx_strand_id
1 'polypeptide(L)'
;SHKLKPNHYLCLYFHDCNLNVWNELISILEKNCFRFITQIHIDKTVTLKNIISPKKSLNGDSILIFSRNDTPITHNADEDVSEIEHNVIRQAKYMVKSNGSLSTHELYDNGLMEILIQNGWLSKLSNKYSSLVDIFEKHLTWDSSIAKWK
;
A
#
# COMPACT_ATOMS: atom_id res chain seq x y z
N SER A 1 -20.34 0.31 -14.51
CA SER A 1 -19.84 1.62 -14.08
C SER A 1 -20.80 2.79 -14.35
N HIS A 2 -21.90 2.58 -15.07
CA HIS A 2 -22.87 3.66 -15.38
C HIS A 2 -23.73 4.13 -14.18
N LYS A 3 -23.61 3.50 -13.02
CA LYS A 3 -24.45 3.82 -11.85
C LYS A 3 -23.87 4.93 -10.96
N LEU A 4 -22.55 5.15 -10.97
CA LEU A 4 -21.92 6.20 -10.20
C LEU A 4 -21.62 7.41 -11.09
N LYS A 5 -22.16 8.59 -10.72
CA LYS A 5 -21.95 9.83 -11.47
C LYS A 5 -20.53 10.37 -11.26
N PRO A 6 -20.01 11.21 -12.19
CA PRO A 6 -18.77 11.95 -11.97
C PRO A 6 -18.80 12.73 -10.63
N ASN A 7 -17.63 12.92 -10.04
CA ASN A 7 -17.47 13.59 -8.73
C ASN A 7 -18.15 12.90 -7.54
N HIS A 8 -18.49 11.61 -7.66
CA HIS A 8 -18.94 10.78 -6.54
C HIS A 8 -17.82 9.85 -6.09
N TYR A 9 -17.94 9.35 -4.87
CA TYR A 9 -16.91 8.52 -4.24
C TYR A 9 -17.32 7.06 -4.19
N LEU A 10 -16.32 6.18 -4.37
CA LEU A 10 -16.40 4.76 -4.10
C LEU A 10 -15.51 4.47 -2.89
N CYS A 11 -16.08 3.80 -1.89
CA CYS A 11 -15.34 3.32 -0.72
C CYS A 11 -15.28 1.80 -0.77
N LEU A 12 -14.07 1.24 -0.68
CA LEU A 12 -13.85 -0.20 -0.67
C LEU A 12 -13.13 -0.62 0.61
N TYR A 13 -13.64 -1.67 1.25
CA TYR A 13 -12.88 -2.39 2.27
C TYR A 13 -11.88 -3.30 1.58
N PHE A 14 -10.61 -3.21 1.98
CA PHE A 14 -9.54 -3.97 1.39
C PHE A 14 -8.51 -4.39 2.43
N HIS A 15 -7.99 -5.63 2.28
CA HIS A 15 -6.99 -6.17 3.18
C HIS A 15 -6.11 -7.16 2.43
N ASP A 16 -4.93 -6.75 2.02
CA ASP A 16 -3.91 -7.62 1.44
C ASP A 16 -2.51 -7.01 1.59
N CYS A 17 -1.48 -7.85 1.75
CA CYS A 17 -0.09 -7.44 1.69
C CYS A 17 0.57 -7.73 0.34
N ASN A 18 -0.11 -8.44 -0.57
CA ASN A 18 0.40 -8.84 -1.87
C ASN A 18 0.28 -7.70 -2.88
N LEU A 19 1.42 -7.25 -3.40
CA LEU A 19 1.48 -6.14 -4.35
C LEU A 19 0.79 -6.45 -5.68
N ASN A 20 0.73 -7.72 -6.11
CA ASN A 20 0.01 -8.08 -7.34
C ASN A 20 -1.50 -7.90 -7.17
N VAL A 21 -2.04 -8.28 -6.01
CA VAL A 21 -3.48 -8.09 -5.71
C VAL A 21 -3.82 -6.60 -5.66
N TRP A 22 -2.96 -5.79 -5.05
CA TRP A 22 -3.07 -4.33 -5.09
C TRP A 22 -3.04 -3.79 -6.51
N ASN A 23 -2.06 -4.23 -7.31
CA ASN A 23 -1.89 -3.76 -8.69
C ASN A 23 -3.11 -4.12 -9.57
N GLU A 24 -3.64 -5.32 -9.43
CA GLU A 24 -4.86 -5.73 -10.15
C GLU A 24 -6.07 -4.87 -9.76
N LEU A 25 -6.31 -4.68 -8.46
CA LEU A 25 -7.41 -3.86 -7.96
C LEU A 25 -7.31 -2.41 -8.49
N ILE A 26 -6.17 -1.77 -8.30
CA ILE A 26 -5.94 -0.38 -8.72
C ILE A 26 -6.08 -0.26 -10.24
N SER A 27 -5.46 -1.15 -11.02
CA SER A 27 -5.52 -1.13 -12.48
C SER A 27 -6.97 -1.26 -13.01
N ILE A 28 -7.78 -2.13 -12.40
CA ILE A 28 -9.20 -2.28 -12.77
C ILE A 28 -9.96 -0.98 -12.47
N LEU A 29 -9.74 -0.39 -11.32
CA LEU A 29 -10.43 0.83 -10.93
C LEU A 29 -10.03 2.02 -11.80
N GLU A 30 -8.75 2.22 -12.07
CA GLU A 30 -8.23 3.30 -12.91
C GLU A 30 -8.71 3.19 -14.37
N LYS A 31 -8.71 1.98 -14.94
CA LYS A 31 -9.29 1.72 -16.27
C LYS A 31 -10.78 2.03 -16.33
N ASN A 32 -11.49 1.90 -15.21
CA ASN A 32 -12.90 2.23 -15.09
C ASN A 32 -13.16 3.66 -14.58
N CYS A 33 -12.17 4.55 -14.74
CA CYS A 33 -12.26 5.97 -14.40
C CYS A 33 -12.39 6.26 -12.90
N PHE A 34 -11.83 5.42 -12.03
CA PHE A 34 -11.74 5.69 -10.60
C PHE A 34 -10.33 6.12 -10.24
N ARG A 35 -10.19 7.31 -9.67
CA ARG A 35 -8.94 7.86 -9.16
C ARG A 35 -8.83 7.57 -7.67
N PHE A 36 -7.75 6.99 -7.24
CA PHE A 36 -7.42 6.85 -5.82
C PHE A 36 -7.26 8.22 -5.15
N ILE A 37 -7.89 8.40 -4.00
CA ILE A 37 -7.83 9.63 -3.21
C ILE A 37 -7.00 9.43 -1.97
N THR A 38 -7.38 8.46 -1.12
CA THR A 38 -6.70 8.19 0.14
C THR A 38 -7.07 6.82 0.69
N GLN A 39 -6.36 6.44 1.73
CA GLN A 39 -6.54 5.20 2.48
C GLN A 39 -6.75 5.54 3.95
N ILE A 40 -7.70 4.87 4.59
CA ILE A 40 -7.99 5.00 6.02
C ILE A 40 -7.82 3.62 6.66
N HIS A 41 -6.94 3.51 7.65
CA HIS A 41 -6.77 2.30 8.42
C HIS A 41 -7.90 2.11 9.45
N ILE A 42 -8.37 0.87 9.59
CA ILE A 42 -9.32 0.46 10.64
C ILE A 42 -8.67 -0.64 11.46
N ASP A 43 -8.39 -0.34 12.71
CA ASP A 43 -7.87 -1.31 13.66
C ASP A 43 -8.88 -2.44 13.91
N LYS A 44 -8.36 -3.66 13.94
CA LYS A 44 -9.09 -4.85 14.36
C LYS A 44 -8.41 -5.52 15.56
N THR A 45 -9.17 -6.32 16.28
CA THR A 45 -8.59 -7.20 17.31
C THR A 45 -7.57 -8.14 16.70
N VAL A 46 -6.45 -8.33 17.39
CA VAL A 46 -5.37 -9.22 16.96
C VAL A 46 -5.88 -10.63 16.75
N THR A 47 -5.62 -11.19 15.57
CA THR A 47 -5.99 -12.56 15.21
C THR A 47 -4.81 -13.50 15.43
N LEU A 48 -5.06 -14.82 15.44
CA LEU A 48 -4.02 -15.83 15.53
C LEU A 48 -2.95 -15.68 14.43
N LYS A 49 -3.35 -15.30 13.21
CA LYS A 49 -2.43 -15.05 12.10
C LYS A 49 -1.45 -13.92 12.41
N ASN A 50 -1.88 -12.87 13.09
CA ASN A 50 -1.02 -11.76 13.49
C ASN A 50 0.04 -12.20 14.52
N ILE A 51 -0.28 -13.19 15.36
CA ILE A 51 0.65 -13.75 16.34
C ILE A 51 1.67 -14.69 15.68
N ILE A 52 1.22 -15.55 14.75
CA ILE A 52 2.08 -16.56 14.11
C ILE A 52 2.99 -15.94 13.04
N SER A 53 2.51 -14.98 12.29
CA SER A 53 3.25 -14.35 11.16
C SER A 53 3.16 -12.82 11.18
N PRO A 54 3.65 -12.16 12.22
CA PRO A 54 3.47 -10.71 12.41
C PRO A 54 4.11 -9.86 11.31
N LYS A 55 5.22 -10.31 10.71
CA LYS A 55 5.87 -9.60 9.60
C LYS A 55 4.99 -9.48 8.36
N LYS A 56 4.24 -10.53 8.02
CA LYS A 56 3.44 -10.65 6.78
C LYS A 56 1.95 -10.48 7.04
N SER A 57 1.56 -10.05 8.23
CA SER A 57 0.18 -9.86 8.60
C SER A 57 -0.13 -8.39 8.78
N LEU A 58 -1.19 -7.94 8.14
CA LEU A 58 -1.74 -6.61 8.38
C LEU A 58 -2.75 -6.70 9.54
N ASN A 59 -2.62 -5.80 10.52
CA ASN A 59 -3.56 -5.69 11.63
C ASN A 59 -4.67 -4.71 11.25
N GLY A 60 -5.84 -5.23 10.90
CA GLY A 60 -6.96 -4.40 10.51
C GLY A 60 -7.25 -4.44 9.02
N ASP A 61 -8.16 -3.61 8.61
CA ASP A 61 -8.54 -3.39 7.21
C ASP A 61 -8.25 -1.96 6.81
N SER A 62 -8.15 -1.73 5.51
CA SER A 62 -8.11 -0.39 4.95
C SER A 62 -9.42 -0.07 4.24
N ILE A 63 -9.91 1.15 4.40
CA ILE A 63 -10.90 1.73 3.51
C ILE A 63 -10.16 2.53 2.45
N LEU A 64 -10.28 2.09 1.20
CA LEU A 64 -9.75 2.80 0.05
C LEU A 64 -10.84 3.70 -0.52
N ILE A 65 -10.52 4.97 -0.71
CA ILE A 65 -11.46 5.98 -1.22
C ILE A 65 -11.02 6.38 -2.63
N PHE A 66 -11.96 6.31 -3.57
CA PHE A 66 -11.78 6.68 -4.96
C PHE A 66 -12.81 7.71 -5.36
N SER A 67 -12.42 8.64 -6.24
CA SER A 67 -13.35 9.53 -6.94
C SER A 67 -13.63 9.03 -8.34
N ARG A 68 -14.85 9.21 -8.81
CA ARG A 68 -15.23 8.94 -10.19
C ARG A 68 -14.78 10.09 -11.10
N ASN A 69 -13.95 9.77 -12.08
CA ASN A 69 -13.51 10.68 -13.14
C ASN A 69 -14.29 10.44 -14.44
N ASP A 70 -14.14 11.33 -15.41
CA ASP A 70 -14.74 11.20 -16.76
C ASP A 70 -13.91 10.28 -17.65
N THR A 71 -12.61 10.20 -17.44
CA THR A 71 -11.66 9.42 -18.24
C THR A 71 -10.87 8.44 -17.37
N PRO A 72 -10.37 7.35 -17.96
CA PRO A 72 -9.43 6.44 -17.29
C PRO A 72 -8.20 7.19 -16.77
N ILE A 73 -7.64 6.69 -15.68
CA ILE A 73 -6.43 7.22 -15.09
C ILE A 73 -5.23 6.53 -15.74
N THR A 74 -4.25 7.33 -16.15
CA THR A 74 -2.98 6.84 -16.69
C THR A 74 -1.83 7.50 -15.93
N HIS A 75 -0.78 6.74 -15.66
CA HIS A 75 0.43 7.21 -15.04
C HIS A 75 1.59 7.12 -16.03
N ASN A 76 2.37 8.18 -16.13
CA ASN A 76 3.61 8.22 -16.92
C ASN A 76 4.79 8.13 -15.93
N ALA A 77 4.96 6.97 -15.32
CA ALA A 77 6.08 6.74 -14.42
C ALA A 77 7.34 6.41 -15.25
N ASP A 78 8.30 7.31 -15.27
CA ASP A 78 9.58 7.13 -16.00
C ASP A 78 10.62 6.41 -15.13
N GLU A 79 10.48 6.45 -13.80
CA GLU A 79 11.41 5.86 -12.85
C GLU A 79 11.56 4.36 -13.06
N ASP A 80 12.79 3.88 -12.98
CA ASP A 80 13.09 2.46 -13.00
C ASP A 80 12.77 1.79 -11.63
N VAL A 81 12.77 0.47 -11.60
CA VAL A 81 12.42 -0.29 -10.38
C VAL A 81 13.42 -0.01 -9.26
N SER A 82 14.68 0.28 -9.56
CA SER A 82 15.71 0.57 -8.56
C SER A 82 15.49 1.93 -7.90
N GLU A 83 15.09 2.92 -8.68
CA GLU A 83 14.73 4.25 -8.17
C GLU A 83 13.47 4.19 -7.31
N ILE A 84 12.45 3.44 -7.75
CA ILE A 84 11.23 3.21 -6.98
C ILE A 84 11.55 2.53 -5.65
N GLU A 85 12.36 1.46 -5.67
CA GLU A 85 12.81 0.75 -4.47
C GLU A 85 13.54 1.70 -3.51
N HIS A 86 14.46 2.51 -4.04
CA HIS A 86 15.19 3.51 -3.24
C HIS A 86 14.25 4.53 -2.57
N ASN A 87 13.24 5.01 -3.29
CA ASN A 87 12.25 5.93 -2.77
C ASN A 87 11.40 5.29 -1.66
N VAL A 88 10.95 4.04 -1.86
CA VAL A 88 10.20 3.27 -0.85
C VAL A 88 11.04 3.09 0.42
N ILE A 89 12.30 2.68 0.28
CA ILE A 89 13.21 2.48 1.41
C ILE A 89 13.45 3.79 2.16
N ARG A 90 13.71 4.87 1.44
CA ARG A 90 13.92 6.20 2.03
C ARG A 90 12.71 6.64 2.85
N GLN A 91 11.52 6.48 2.29
CA GLN A 91 10.27 6.82 2.98
C GLN A 91 10.03 5.91 4.19
N ALA A 92 10.22 4.60 4.07
CA ALA A 92 10.08 3.67 5.18
C ALA A 92 11.05 3.99 6.34
N LYS A 93 12.32 4.26 6.03
CA LYS A 93 13.32 4.69 7.03
C LYS A 93 12.95 6.00 7.71
N TYR A 94 12.45 6.96 6.94
CA TYR A 94 11.97 8.22 7.51
C TYR A 94 10.82 8.00 8.49
N MET A 95 9.82 7.20 8.11
CA MET A 95 8.68 6.87 8.96
C MET A 95 9.11 6.16 10.25
N VAL A 96 9.97 5.15 10.13
CA VAL A 96 10.52 4.42 11.29
C VAL A 96 11.31 5.35 12.20
N LYS A 97 12.19 6.19 11.65
CA LYS A 97 12.99 7.14 12.44
C LYS A 97 12.12 8.15 13.19
N SER A 98 11.04 8.62 12.56
CA SER A 98 10.14 9.61 13.16
C SER A 98 9.28 9.02 14.29
N ASN A 99 8.96 7.72 14.23
CA ASN A 99 8.08 7.03 15.18
C ASN A 99 8.81 6.05 16.11
N GLY A 100 10.12 5.87 15.96
CA GLY A 100 10.95 4.94 16.72
C GLY A 100 10.85 3.48 16.26
N SER A 101 9.67 3.00 15.91
CA SER A 101 9.42 1.67 15.32
C SER A 101 8.00 1.60 14.76
N LEU A 102 7.81 0.84 13.68
CA LEU A 102 6.49 0.66 13.04
C LEU A 102 6.26 -0.81 12.68
N SER A 103 5.02 -1.25 12.80
CA SER A 103 4.58 -2.54 12.28
C SER A 103 4.44 -2.52 10.77
N THR A 104 4.29 -3.68 10.15
CA THR A 104 4.11 -3.78 8.69
C THR A 104 2.87 -3.02 8.23
N HIS A 105 1.74 -3.16 8.93
CA HIS A 105 0.51 -2.46 8.54
C HIS A 105 0.65 -0.94 8.68
N GLU A 106 1.31 -0.43 9.72
CA GLU A 106 1.57 1.00 9.88
C GLU A 106 2.41 1.55 8.72
N LEU A 107 3.39 0.80 8.21
CA LEU A 107 4.17 1.20 7.04
C LEU A 107 3.33 1.21 5.75
N TYR A 108 2.48 0.18 5.55
CA TYR A 108 1.59 0.11 4.39
C TYR A 108 0.56 1.25 4.40
N ASP A 109 -0.12 1.44 5.53
CA ASP A 109 -1.31 2.28 5.62
C ASP A 109 -1.00 3.76 5.86
N ASN A 110 0.15 4.08 6.46
CA ASN A 110 0.54 5.46 6.75
C ASN A 110 1.33 6.14 5.61
N GLY A 111 1.13 5.71 4.37
CA GLY A 111 1.57 6.46 3.20
C GLY A 111 2.34 5.69 2.14
N LEU A 112 2.96 4.52 2.41
CA LEU A 112 3.73 3.82 1.37
C LEU A 112 2.85 3.35 0.22
N MET A 113 1.69 2.75 0.50
CA MET A 113 0.77 2.33 -0.57
C MET A 113 0.19 3.52 -1.32
N GLU A 114 -0.13 4.61 -0.63
CA GLU A 114 -0.60 5.86 -1.24
C GLU A 114 0.43 6.41 -2.24
N ILE A 115 1.71 6.49 -1.85
CA ILE A 115 2.80 6.94 -2.72
C ILE A 115 2.94 6.03 -3.95
N LEU A 116 2.88 4.71 -3.78
CA LEU A 116 2.99 3.76 -4.88
C LEU A 116 1.85 3.91 -5.90
N ILE A 117 0.63 4.11 -5.41
CA ILE A 117 -0.55 4.26 -6.25
C ILE A 117 -0.51 5.61 -6.97
N GLN A 118 -0.30 6.70 -6.25
CA GLN A 118 -0.34 8.06 -6.80
C GLN A 118 0.72 8.30 -7.87
N ASN A 119 1.90 7.68 -7.73
CA ASN A 119 2.98 7.79 -8.72
C ASN A 119 2.92 6.72 -9.84
N GLY A 120 1.96 5.79 -9.80
CA GLY A 120 1.87 4.71 -10.77
C GLY A 120 3.01 3.67 -10.68
N TRP A 121 3.68 3.59 -9.54
CA TRP A 121 4.85 2.72 -9.32
C TRP A 121 4.48 1.27 -9.01
N LEU A 122 3.22 1.04 -8.64
CA LEU A 122 2.76 -0.24 -8.14
C LEU A 122 2.95 -1.39 -9.14
N SER A 123 2.66 -1.15 -10.43
CA SER A 123 2.82 -2.15 -11.48
C SER A 123 4.28 -2.59 -11.68
N LYS A 124 5.22 -1.63 -11.63
CA LYS A 124 6.65 -1.93 -11.78
C LYS A 124 7.19 -2.70 -10.57
N LEU A 125 6.78 -2.29 -9.37
CA LEU A 125 7.25 -2.90 -8.14
C LEU A 125 6.67 -4.31 -7.94
N SER A 126 5.40 -4.54 -8.27
CA SER A 126 4.73 -5.84 -8.16
C SER A 126 5.33 -6.91 -9.11
N ASN A 127 5.95 -6.49 -10.21
CA ASN A 127 6.66 -7.40 -11.10
C ASN A 127 7.96 -7.97 -10.48
N LYS A 128 8.54 -7.28 -9.49
CA LYS A 128 9.79 -7.69 -8.84
C LYS A 128 9.57 -8.27 -7.44
N TYR A 129 8.58 -7.78 -6.71
CA TYR A 129 8.33 -8.12 -5.33
C TYR A 129 6.88 -8.54 -5.11
N SER A 130 6.67 -9.59 -4.33
CA SER A 130 5.31 -10.01 -3.93
C SER A 130 4.75 -9.14 -2.80
N SER A 131 5.63 -8.52 -2.01
CA SER A 131 5.26 -7.74 -0.82
C SER A 131 6.31 -6.66 -0.55
N LEU A 132 5.92 -5.55 0.08
CA LEU A 132 6.88 -4.56 0.60
C LEU A 132 7.76 -5.15 1.71
N VAL A 133 7.32 -6.21 2.38
CA VAL A 133 8.11 -6.93 3.38
C VAL A 133 9.42 -7.44 2.77
N ASP A 134 9.40 -7.89 1.50
CA ASP A 134 10.59 -8.38 0.80
C ASP A 134 11.66 -7.28 0.64
N ILE A 135 11.23 -6.01 0.60
CA ILE A 135 12.10 -4.83 0.58
C ILE A 135 12.54 -4.48 2.00
N PHE A 136 11.62 -4.48 2.96
CA PHE A 136 11.92 -4.14 4.35
C PHE A 136 12.96 -5.09 4.95
N GLU A 137 12.87 -6.39 4.68
CA GLU A 137 13.83 -7.39 5.18
C GLU A 137 15.28 -7.14 4.75
N LYS A 138 15.49 -6.41 3.65
CA LYS A 138 16.84 -6.06 3.17
C LYS A 138 17.40 -4.78 3.81
N HIS A 139 16.56 -3.91 4.35
CA HIS A 139 16.94 -2.54 4.65
C HIS A 139 16.55 -2.03 6.04
N LEU A 140 15.66 -2.75 6.72
CA LEU A 140 15.21 -2.47 8.08
C LEU A 140 15.49 -3.69 8.98
N THR A 141 15.53 -3.45 10.27
CA THR A 141 15.68 -4.51 11.27
C THR A 141 14.32 -4.86 11.88
N TRP A 142 13.98 -6.14 11.90
CA TRP A 142 12.78 -6.61 12.57
C TRP A 142 13.04 -6.93 14.05
N ASP A 143 12.29 -6.31 14.92
CA ASP A 143 12.29 -6.63 16.35
C ASP A 143 11.09 -7.55 16.67
N SER A 144 11.38 -8.83 16.88
CA SER A 144 10.34 -9.84 17.15
C SER A 144 9.69 -9.69 18.53
N SER A 145 10.35 -9.02 19.48
CA SER A 145 9.82 -8.83 20.84
C SER A 145 8.62 -7.87 20.85
N ILE A 146 8.59 -6.92 19.94
CA ILE A 146 7.53 -5.91 19.80
C ILE A 146 6.78 -6.01 18.48
N ALA A 147 7.17 -6.96 17.60
CA ALA A 147 6.60 -7.17 16.28
C ALA A 147 6.61 -5.89 15.40
N LYS A 148 7.77 -5.19 15.37
CA LYS A 148 7.95 -3.94 14.63
C LYS A 148 9.30 -3.86 13.92
N TRP A 149 9.34 -3.01 12.88
CA TRP A 149 10.53 -2.63 12.14
C TRP A 149 11.22 -1.43 12.81
N LYS A 150 12.57 -1.45 12.76
CA LYS A 150 13.46 -0.39 13.24
C LYS A 150 14.43 0.05 12.14
#